data_b818b31f9093a4107d4b7143fef398b1
#
_entry.id   b818b31f9093a4107d4b7143fef398b1
#
_cell.length_a   1.000
_cell.length_b   1.000
_cell.length_c   1.000
_cell.angle_alpha   90.00
_cell.angle_beta   90.00
_cell.angle_gamma   90.00
#
_symmetry.space_group_name_H-M   'P 1'
#
loop_
_entity.id
_entity.type
_entity.pdbx_description
1 polymer ?
#
loop_
_entity_poly.entity_id
_entity_poly.type
_entity_poly.pdbx_seq_one_letter_code
_entity_poly.pdbx_strand_id
1 'polypeptide(L)'
;MNASDTQLERTTVTEGDSQGIDSTASGTQNTRPAVIVAVLAAAGITSSLTQTLVIPLVGELPKLFSADPSVTAWAVTVTLLTGAVGMPILGKLADTYGKRRMLLLALIPLVIGSMICAIAPNIAVMIVGRALQGIATGMVPLGISLLHDVLPPERVGTAIALMSSSMGIGGALGLPISAAIIQYVSWRGLFWVDFAIAALIFVLIYVLIPKPHHEHNYAPFDFVGALGLAVALLCLLLGIIKGSSWGWTSPSILGLFIGTVIIAVAWGFWELRFTNPLVDLRIIRRHNVLITNIASIFVGFAMYAQSLILPQLMELPSSTGYGLGQTMLQMGLWMAPSGFAMMAVSSLGAKITTKYGAKTTLISGALIMACGYGLAALVMHSLIGLTIASCIGSMGTGFAFGAMPTLIMNGVPASEKASSNSFNTVMRSIGTSVSSAVIAAILAGTSIAVKGTSIPSVTGFRMGLLAGCAVAIVAGIIAAFNRK
;
A
#
# COMPACT_ATOMS: atom_id res chain seq x y z
N MET A 1 25.47 -76.01 25.75
CA MET A 1 26.89 -76.24 26.00
C MET A 1 27.60 -74.92 25.80
N ASN A 2 28.22 -74.44 26.91
CA ASN A 2 29.22 -73.37 27.11
C ASN A 2 28.92 -71.97 26.54
N ALA A 3 28.63 -71.01 27.38
CA ALA A 3 29.38 -70.45 28.53
C ALA A 3 30.72 -69.81 28.11
N SER A 4 30.82 -68.56 28.28
CA SER A 4 31.80 -67.81 29.10
C SER A 4 31.97 -66.40 28.57
N ASP A 5 31.62 -65.41 29.35
CA ASP A 5 32.51 -64.54 30.11
C ASP A 5 33.50 -63.71 29.26
N THR A 6 33.40 -62.39 29.39
CA THR A 6 34.51 -61.58 29.89
C THR A 6 34.16 -60.10 29.91
N GLN A 7 33.98 -59.56 31.09
CA GLN A 7 34.78 -58.49 31.72
C GLN A 7 34.62 -57.03 31.22
N LEU A 8 34.11 -56.29 32.15
CA LEU A 8 34.18 -54.85 32.34
C LEU A 8 35.65 -54.35 32.37
N GLU A 9 35.97 -53.42 31.54
CA GLU A 9 37.09 -52.50 31.78
C GLU A 9 36.55 -51.09 32.04
N ARG A 10 36.66 -50.68 33.30
CA ARG A 10 36.51 -49.26 33.71
C ARG A 10 37.81 -48.55 33.34
N THR A 11 37.75 -47.62 32.43
CA THR A 11 38.82 -46.63 32.26
C THR A 11 38.35 -45.31 32.86
N THR A 12 39.00 -44.96 33.96
CA THR A 12 39.04 -43.64 34.60
C THR A 12 39.59 -42.63 33.62
N VAL A 13 38.80 -41.62 33.28
CA VAL A 13 39.33 -40.41 32.58
C VAL A 13 39.49 -39.32 33.62
N THR A 14 40.71 -38.91 33.77
CA THR A 14 41.22 -37.80 34.56
C THR A 14 40.65 -36.46 34.09
N GLU A 15 40.23 -35.63 35.07
CA GLU A 15 40.07 -34.20 34.93
C GLU A 15 41.35 -33.54 34.44
N GLY A 16 41.25 -32.70 33.43
CA GLY A 16 42.36 -31.86 33.01
C GLY A 16 41.98 -31.01 31.80
N ASP A 17 41.97 -29.69 32.03
CA ASP A 17 42.00 -28.60 31.06
C ASP A 17 40.69 -28.14 30.39
N SER A 18 39.97 -27.32 31.15
CA SER A 18 39.13 -26.24 30.64
C SER A 18 40.02 -25.11 30.09
N GLN A 19 40.43 -25.17 28.87
CA GLN A 19 40.96 -23.99 28.16
C GLN A 19 39.85 -23.40 27.28
N GLY A 20 39.63 -22.09 27.52
CA GLY A 20 38.65 -21.22 26.94
C GLY A 20 38.47 -21.33 25.43
N ILE A 21 37.23 -21.67 25.08
CA ILE A 21 36.73 -21.29 23.74
C ILE A 21 36.31 -19.83 23.87
N ASP A 22 37.19 -18.96 23.37
CA ASP A 22 36.89 -17.56 23.14
C ASP A 22 35.59 -17.44 22.35
N SER A 23 34.53 -17.11 23.06
CA SER A 23 33.29 -16.67 22.48
C SER A 23 33.46 -15.24 21.97
N THR A 24 34.11 -15.09 20.81
CA THR A 24 33.90 -13.93 19.98
C THR A 24 32.48 -13.99 19.43
N ALA A 25 31.51 -13.87 20.29
CA ALA A 25 30.15 -13.54 19.95
C ALA A 25 30.18 -12.12 19.34
N SER A 26 30.27 -12.07 18.01
CA SER A 26 29.99 -10.88 17.22
C SER A 26 28.69 -10.27 17.76
N GLY A 27 28.76 -9.00 18.23
CA GLY A 27 27.69 -8.27 18.85
C GLY A 27 26.46 -8.23 17.98
N THR A 28 25.54 -9.15 18.17
CA THR A 28 24.16 -9.02 17.79
C THR A 28 23.58 -7.89 18.63
N GLN A 29 23.49 -6.70 18.03
CA GLN A 29 22.76 -5.59 18.61
C GLN A 29 21.36 -6.10 18.98
N ASN A 30 21.08 -6.19 20.27
CA ASN A 30 19.85 -6.71 20.85
C ASN A 30 18.74 -5.66 20.68
N THR A 31 18.39 -5.34 19.43
CA THR A 31 17.38 -4.33 19.10
C THR A 31 16.03 -4.89 19.53
N ARG A 32 15.38 -4.20 20.46
CA ARG A 32 14.07 -4.63 20.96
C ARG A 32 13.08 -4.76 19.81
N PRO A 33 12.33 -5.88 19.69
CA PRO A 33 11.35 -6.09 18.61
C PRO A 33 10.37 -4.94 18.41
N ALA A 34 10.00 -4.25 19.50
CA ALA A 34 9.13 -3.08 19.45
C ALA A 34 9.73 -1.91 18.65
N VAL A 35 11.05 -1.71 18.71
CA VAL A 35 11.76 -0.65 17.97
C VAL A 35 11.74 -0.95 16.47
N ILE A 36 11.96 -2.21 16.08
CA ILE A 36 11.90 -2.63 14.67
C ILE A 36 10.50 -2.36 14.10
N VAL A 37 9.46 -2.76 14.82
CA VAL A 37 8.07 -2.53 14.41
C VAL A 37 7.77 -1.04 14.30
N ALA A 38 8.21 -0.22 15.27
CA ALA A 38 7.97 1.22 15.27
C ALA A 38 8.65 1.92 14.08
N VAL A 39 9.92 1.57 13.78
CA VAL A 39 10.66 2.15 12.65
C VAL A 39 10.02 1.76 11.31
N LEU A 40 9.61 0.51 11.14
CA LEU A 40 8.97 0.06 9.90
C LEU A 40 7.54 0.62 9.77
N ALA A 41 6.80 0.76 10.86
CA ALA A 41 5.51 1.46 10.85
C ALA A 41 5.66 2.94 10.49
N ALA A 42 6.70 3.61 11.02
CA ALA A 42 7.02 5.00 10.63
C ALA A 42 7.39 5.10 9.13
N ALA A 43 8.10 4.12 8.57
CA ALA A 43 8.34 4.04 7.13
C ALA A 43 7.03 3.89 6.32
N GLY A 44 6.07 3.10 6.82
CA GLY A 44 4.74 2.98 6.24
C GLY A 44 3.94 4.29 6.29
N ILE A 45 3.99 5.01 7.41
CA ILE A 45 3.41 6.36 7.56
C ILE A 45 4.02 7.30 6.53
N THR A 46 5.35 7.33 6.42
CA THR A 46 6.07 8.19 5.46
C THR A 46 5.63 7.92 4.03
N SER A 47 5.59 6.63 3.62
CA SER A 47 5.14 6.26 2.28
C SER A 47 3.71 6.72 1.96
N SER A 48 2.81 6.64 2.94
CA SER A 48 1.43 7.09 2.77
C SER A 48 1.31 8.62 2.80
N LEU A 49 2.06 9.28 3.68
CA LEU A 49 2.16 10.75 3.73
C LEU A 49 2.61 11.32 2.38
N THR A 50 3.70 10.81 1.80
CA THR A 50 4.23 11.25 0.51
C THR A 50 3.18 11.22 -0.60
N GLN A 51 2.25 10.25 -0.57
CA GLN A 51 1.17 10.15 -1.54
C GLN A 51 0.07 11.20 -1.30
N THR A 52 -0.26 11.50 -0.06
CA THR A 52 -1.38 12.38 0.31
C THR A 52 -0.98 13.85 0.41
N LEU A 53 0.30 14.15 0.71
CA LEU A 53 0.80 15.52 0.83
C LEU A 53 0.59 16.39 -0.41
N VAL A 54 0.59 15.80 -1.58
CA VAL A 54 0.42 16.54 -2.85
C VAL A 54 -1.04 16.80 -3.21
N ILE A 55 -1.99 16.05 -2.64
CA ILE A 55 -3.42 16.15 -3.03
C ILE A 55 -3.94 17.60 -2.93
N PRO A 56 -3.73 18.34 -1.83
CA PRO A 56 -4.17 19.72 -1.72
C PRO A 56 -3.50 20.66 -2.73
N LEU A 57 -2.27 20.33 -3.14
CA LEU A 57 -1.50 21.16 -4.06
C LEU A 57 -1.97 21.04 -5.50
N VAL A 58 -2.63 19.94 -5.89
CA VAL A 58 -3.02 19.67 -7.30
C VAL A 58 -3.82 20.80 -7.91
N GLY A 59 -4.75 21.38 -7.17
CA GLY A 59 -5.57 22.51 -7.64
C GLY A 59 -4.79 23.82 -7.84
N GLU A 60 -3.67 23.99 -7.14
CA GLU A 60 -2.84 25.18 -7.21
C GLU A 60 -1.67 25.06 -8.22
N LEU A 61 -1.27 23.84 -8.58
CA LEU A 61 -0.13 23.59 -9.49
C LEU A 61 -0.25 24.33 -10.83
N PRO A 62 -1.42 24.39 -11.49
CA PRO A 62 -1.57 25.14 -12.75
C PRO A 62 -1.20 26.63 -12.62
N LYS A 63 -1.59 27.24 -11.49
CA LYS A 63 -1.27 28.64 -11.20
C LYS A 63 0.20 28.80 -10.83
N LEU A 64 0.73 27.92 -9.97
CA LEU A 64 2.10 27.99 -9.47
C LEU A 64 3.16 27.84 -10.57
N PHE A 65 2.89 27.00 -11.56
CA PHE A 65 3.82 26.71 -12.66
C PHE A 65 3.40 27.31 -14.00
N SER A 66 2.30 28.06 -14.05
CA SER A 66 1.72 28.60 -15.31
C SER A 66 1.60 27.50 -16.37
N ALA A 67 1.12 26.32 -15.97
CA ALA A 67 1.06 25.12 -16.81
C ALA A 67 -0.38 24.63 -16.94
N ASP A 68 -0.66 23.90 -18.03
CA ASP A 68 -1.97 23.31 -18.27
C ASP A 68 -2.36 22.31 -17.16
N PRO A 69 -3.62 22.30 -16.69
CA PRO A 69 -4.10 21.35 -15.69
C PRO A 69 -3.89 19.88 -16.09
N SER A 70 -3.94 19.56 -17.37
CA SER A 70 -3.68 18.21 -17.88
C SER A 70 -2.23 17.77 -17.69
N VAL A 71 -1.30 18.72 -17.74
CA VAL A 71 0.14 18.49 -17.49
C VAL A 71 0.41 18.41 -16.00
N THR A 72 -0.18 19.29 -15.19
CA THR A 72 0.05 19.28 -13.73
C THR A 72 -0.52 18.06 -13.04
N ALA A 73 -1.60 17.48 -13.58
CA ALA A 73 -2.15 16.20 -13.11
C ALA A 73 -1.14 15.04 -13.17
N TRP A 74 -0.11 15.13 -14.03
CA TRP A 74 0.95 14.14 -14.09
C TRP A 74 1.77 14.06 -12.81
N ALA A 75 1.83 15.10 -11.98
CA ALA A 75 2.50 15.07 -10.69
C ALA A 75 1.94 13.99 -9.73
N VAL A 76 0.65 13.66 -9.84
CA VAL A 76 0.03 12.55 -9.09
C VAL A 76 0.10 11.25 -9.89
N THR A 77 -0.26 11.32 -11.18
CA THR A 77 -0.34 10.13 -12.05
C THR A 77 0.97 9.38 -12.12
N VAL A 78 2.11 10.07 -12.31
CA VAL A 78 3.41 9.43 -12.43
C VAL A 78 3.83 8.69 -11.17
N THR A 79 3.52 9.23 -9.99
CA THR A 79 3.83 8.58 -8.70
C THR A 79 3.09 7.25 -8.57
N LEU A 80 1.83 7.20 -8.97
CA LEU A 80 1.03 5.97 -8.96
C LEU A 80 1.57 4.94 -9.97
N LEU A 81 1.93 5.40 -11.17
CA LEU A 81 2.46 4.53 -12.22
C LEU A 81 3.82 3.94 -11.83
N THR A 82 4.76 4.78 -11.39
CA THR A 82 6.10 4.31 -10.99
C THR A 82 6.04 3.43 -9.74
N GLY A 83 5.09 3.71 -8.85
CA GLY A 83 4.83 2.85 -7.69
C GLY A 83 4.35 1.46 -8.08
N ALA A 84 3.34 1.39 -8.94
CA ALA A 84 2.79 0.12 -9.40
C ALA A 84 3.82 -0.75 -10.12
N VAL A 85 4.69 -0.13 -10.94
CA VAL A 85 5.79 -0.80 -11.64
C VAL A 85 6.92 -1.19 -10.68
N GLY A 86 7.29 -0.30 -9.78
CA GLY A 86 8.41 -0.51 -8.86
C GLY A 86 8.16 -1.60 -7.82
N MET A 87 6.92 -1.77 -7.36
CA MET A 87 6.57 -2.71 -6.29
C MET A 87 6.98 -4.16 -6.60
N PRO A 88 6.59 -4.81 -7.71
CA PRO A 88 6.97 -6.19 -7.97
C PRO A 88 8.47 -6.34 -8.22
N ILE A 89 9.11 -5.37 -8.86
CA ILE A 89 10.55 -5.35 -9.09
C ILE A 89 11.30 -5.31 -7.75
N LEU A 90 10.95 -4.37 -6.87
CA LEU A 90 11.53 -4.27 -5.53
C LEU A 90 11.26 -5.53 -4.69
N GLY A 91 10.08 -6.11 -4.82
CA GLY A 91 9.72 -7.35 -4.14
C GLY A 91 10.64 -8.50 -4.50
N LYS A 92 10.85 -8.75 -5.81
CA LYS A 92 11.75 -9.80 -6.29
C LYS A 92 13.20 -9.53 -5.94
N LEU A 93 13.66 -8.30 -6.12
CA LEU A 93 15.01 -7.90 -5.70
C LEU A 93 15.22 -8.08 -4.20
N ALA A 94 14.19 -7.87 -3.39
CA ALA A 94 14.28 -8.06 -1.95
C ALA A 94 14.37 -9.54 -1.55
N ASP A 95 13.67 -10.42 -2.24
CA ASP A 95 13.79 -11.86 -2.04
C ASP A 95 15.17 -12.38 -2.49
N THR A 96 15.79 -11.76 -3.51
CA THR A 96 17.10 -12.16 -4.05
C THR A 96 18.28 -11.54 -3.27
N TYR A 97 18.23 -10.21 -3.01
CA TYR A 97 19.38 -9.44 -2.46
C TYR A 97 19.20 -9.01 -1.00
N GLY A 98 18.09 -9.39 -0.38
CA GLY A 98 17.79 -9.09 1.02
C GLY A 98 16.87 -7.89 1.23
N LYS A 99 15.84 -8.09 2.03
CA LYS A 99 14.73 -7.15 2.25
C LYS A 99 15.16 -5.83 2.87
N ARG A 100 16.06 -5.86 3.86
CA ARG A 100 16.59 -4.64 4.49
C ARG A 100 17.37 -3.78 3.49
N ARG A 101 18.22 -4.41 2.65
CA ARG A 101 19.01 -3.69 1.63
C ARG A 101 18.09 -3.03 0.60
N MET A 102 17.08 -3.75 0.12
CA MET A 102 16.14 -3.19 -0.85
C MET A 102 15.24 -2.11 -0.25
N LEU A 103 14.88 -2.21 1.02
CA LEU A 103 14.15 -1.15 1.73
C LEU A 103 14.97 0.16 1.80
N LEU A 104 16.26 0.08 2.11
CA LEU A 104 17.16 1.24 2.07
C LEU A 104 17.32 1.80 0.66
N LEU A 105 17.48 0.93 -0.35
CA LEU A 105 17.58 1.35 -1.75
C LEU A 105 16.29 1.99 -2.26
N ALA A 106 15.11 1.57 -1.78
CA ALA A 106 13.82 2.21 -2.12
C ALA A 106 13.67 3.61 -1.49
N LEU A 107 14.30 3.86 -0.34
CA LEU A 107 14.29 5.18 0.31
C LEU A 107 15.17 6.22 -0.40
N ILE A 108 16.24 5.81 -1.07
CA ILE A 108 17.13 6.74 -1.79
C ILE A 108 16.35 7.57 -2.83
N PRO A 109 15.60 6.97 -3.79
CA PRO A 109 14.81 7.74 -4.73
C PRO A 109 13.71 8.58 -4.05
N LEU A 110 13.17 8.18 -2.88
CA LEU A 110 12.24 9.00 -2.12
C LEU A 110 12.92 10.29 -1.62
N VAL A 111 14.08 10.15 -0.97
CA VAL A 111 14.84 11.30 -0.46
C VAL A 111 15.25 12.24 -1.59
N ILE A 112 15.81 11.69 -2.68
CA ILE A 112 16.23 12.48 -3.84
C ILE A 112 15.02 13.13 -4.51
N GLY A 113 13.93 12.39 -4.72
CA GLY A 113 12.70 12.88 -5.33
C GLY A 113 12.05 14.00 -4.52
N SER A 114 12.03 13.90 -3.19
CA SER A 114 11.52 14.94 -2.30
C SER A 114 12.37 16.21 -2.39
N MET A 115 13.69 16.08 -2.41
CA MET A 115 14.59 17.22 -2.62
C MET A 115 14.37 17.88 -3.98
N ILE A 116 14.26 17.09 -5.06
CA ILE A 116 13.99 17.61 -6.42
C ILE A 116 12.65 18.36 -6.44
N CYS A 117 11.60 17.82 -5.84
CA CYS A 117 10.30 18.49 -5.76
C CYS A 117 10.38 19.80 -4.97
N ALA A 118 11.13 19.84 -3.86
CA ALA A 118 11.29 21.03 -3.01
C ALA A 118 11.95 22.22 -3.76
N ILE A 119 12.90 21.90 -4.64
CA ILE A 119 13.64 22.93 -5.41
C ILE A 119 13.13 23.09 -6.85
N ALA A 120 12.05 22.40 -7.24
CA ALA A 120 11.56 22.38 -8.60
C ALA A 120 11.27 23.79 -9.16
N PRO A 121 11.93 24.20 -10.25
CA PRO A 121 11.68 25.49 -10.91
C PRO A 121 10.49 25.44 -11.87
N ASN A 122 10.10 24.27 -12.34
CA ASN A 122 9.00 24.05 -13.28
C ASN A 122 8.32 22.70 -13.04
N ILE A 123 7.18 22.51 -13.69
CA ILE A 123 6.35 21.29 -13.51
C ILE A 123 7.06 20.01 -14.00
N ALA A 124 7.90 20.07 -15.03
CA ALA A 124 8.60 18.90 -15.55
C ALA A 124 9.59 18.34 -14.52
N VAL A 125 10.35 19.20 -13.86
CA VAL A 125 11.27 18.80 -12.78
C VAL A 125 10.48 18.23 -11.59
N MET A 126 9.34 18.81 -11.24
CA MET A 126 8.46 18.25 -10.21
C MET A 126 7.96 16.85 -10.58
N ILE A 127 7.53 16.63 -11.82
CA ILE A 127 7.09 15.31 -12.29
C ILE A 127 8.21 14.28 -12.16
N VAL A 128 9.45 14.61 -12.48
CA VAL A 128 10.61 13.72 -12.31
C VAL A 128 10.80 13.37 -10.83
N GLY A 129 10.76 14.37 -9.93
CA GLY A 129 10.84 14.12 -8.49
C GLY A 129 9.72 13.22 -7.98
N ARG A 130 8.49 13.45 -8.47
CA ARG A 130 7.31 12.62 -8.14
C ARG A 130 7.42 11.19 -8.67
N ALA A 131 8.04 11.00 -9.84
CA ALA A 131 8.33 9.67 -10.38
C ALA A 131 9.29 8.88 -9.46
N LEU A 132 10.33 9.54 -8.96
CA LEU A 132 11.27 8.93 -8.01
C LEU A 132 10.59 8.58 -6.68
N GLN A 133 9.75 9.47 -6.13
CA GLN A 133 9.00 9.21 -4.90
C GLN A 133 8.07 7.99 -5.06
N GLY A 134 7.48 7.78 -6.24
CA GLY A 134 6.62 6.64 -6.51
C GLY A 134 7.30 5.28 -6.29
N ILE A 135 8.59 5.15 -6.57
CA ILE A 135 9.35 3.91 -6.38
C ILE A 135 9.29 3.44 -4.92
N ALA A 136 9.28 4.39 -3.97
CA ALA A 136 9.25 4.09 -2.54
C ALA A 136 7.92 3.49 -2.04
N THR A 137 6.86 3.48 -2.82
CA THR A 137 5.58 2.88 -2.41
C THR A 137 5.68 1.37 -2.12
N GLY A 138 6.72 0.71 -2.64
CA GLY A 138 7.08 -0.67 -2.30
C GLY A 138 7.59 -0.89 -0.87
N MET A 139 7.85 0.16 -0.08
CA MET A 139 8.37 0.03 1.29
C MET A 139 7.44 -0.76 2.22
N VAL A 140 6.12 -0.62 2.08
CA VAL A 140 5.16 -1.29 2.97
C VAL A 140 5.18 -2.80 2.77
N PRO A 141 5.00 -3.37 1.56
CA PRO A 141 5.10 -4.81 1.36
C PRO A 141 6.47 -5.38 1.71
N LEU A 142 7.55 -4.64 1.45
CA LEU A 142 8.91 -5.03 1.86
C LEU A 142 9.08 -5.07 3.37
N GLY A 143 8.59 -4.05 4.07
CA GLY A 143 8.64 -3.99 5.52
C GLY A 143 7.82 -5.09 6.18
N ILE A 144 6.63 -5.39 5.67
CA ILE A 144 5.82 -6.53 6.12
C ILE A 144 6.59 -7.85 5.95
N SER A 145 7.24 -8.04 4.81
CA SER A 145 8.04 -9.24 4.55
C SER A 145 9.28 -9.31 5.45
N LEU A 146 9.91 -8.16 5.75
CA LEU A 146 11.05 -8.09 6.67
C LEU A 146 10.64 -8.39 8.13
N LEU A 147 9.48 -7.89 8.58
CA LEU A 147 8.95 -8.21 9.92
C LEU A 147 8.79 -9.71 10.13
N HIS A 148 8.38 -10.43 9.09
CA HIS A 148 8.25 -11.88 9.14
C HIS A 148 9.58 -12.60 9.34
N ASP A 149 10.70 -12.03 8.88
CA ASP A 149 12.02 -12.64 8.98
C ASP A 149 12.74 -12.32 10.29
N VAL A 150 12.42 -11.17 10.92
CA VAL A 150 13.16 -10.67 12.09
C VAL A 150 12.40 -10.81 13.42
N LEU A 151 11.11 -11.14 13.39
CA LEU A 151 10.29 -11.25 14.59
C LEU A 151 9.94 -12.71 14.92
N PRO A 152 9.79 -13.03 16.22
CA PRO A 152 9.24 -14.31 16.64
C PRO A 152 7.81 -14.52 16.09
N PRO A 153 7.42 -15.76 15.74
CA PRO A 153 6.14 -16.07 15.10
C PRO A 153 4.91 -15.50 15.84
N GLU A 154 4.95 -15.45 17.18
CA GLU A 154 3.84 -14.98 18.03
C GLU A 154 3.58 -13.47 17.86
N ARG A 155 4.58 -12.69 17.42
CA ARG A 155 4.51 -11.23 17.27
C ARG A 155 4.31 -10.78 15.82
N VAL A 156 4.56 -11.66 14.86
CA VAL A 156 4.50 -11.33 13.42
C VAL A 156 3.11 -10.81 13.02
N GLY A 157 2.04 -11.49 13.42
CA GLY A 157 0.68 -11.10 13.04
C GLY A 157 0.30 -9.68 13.51
N THR A 158 0.63 -9.36 14.77
CA THR A 158 0.38 -8.01 15.32
C THR A 158 1.24 -6.95 14.63
N ALA A 159 2.50 -7.27 14.35
CA ALA A 159 3.42 -6.35 13.68
C ALA A 159 2.99 -6.06 12.24
N ILE A 160 2.55 -7.07 11.48
CA ILE A 160 1.98 -6.90 10.14
C ILE A 160 0.73 -6.02 10.18
N ALA A 161 -0.16 -6.26 11.13
CA ALA A 161 -1.37 -5.47 11.29
C ALA A 161 -1.05 -4.01 11.62
N LEU A 162 -0.11 -3.75 12.54
CA LEU A 162 0.35 -2.40 12.89
C LEU A 162 1.01 -1.70 11.70
N MET A 163 1.90 -2.37 10.98
CA MET A 163 2.54 -1.79 9.80
C MET A 163 1.53 -1.50 8.68
N SER A 164 0.61 -2.41 8.42
CA SER A 164 -0.42 -2.19 7.39
C SER A 164 -1.35 -1.04 7.75
N SER A 165 -1.75 -0.91 9.02
CA SER A 165 -2.64 0.16 9.47
C SER A 165 -1.92 1.50 9.67
N SER A 166 -0.59 1.54 9.76
CA SER A 166 0.18 2.78 9.77
C SER A 166 -0.02 3.61 8.49
N MET A 167 -0.32 2.94 7.36
CA MET A 167 -0.73 3.61 6.12
C MET A 167 -1.98 4.48 6.30
N GLY A 168 -2.93 4.03 7.13
CA GLY A 168 -4.15 4.78 7.43
C GLY A 168 -3.85 6.09 8.16
N ILE A 169 -2.90 6.08 9.11
CA ILE A 169 -2.45 7.29 9.80
C ILE A 169 -1.79 8.26 8.82
N GLY A 170 -0.86 7.77 8.00
CA GLY A 170 -0.18 8.60 7.01
C GLY A 170 -1.17 9.22 6.03
N GLY A 171 -2.17 8.45 5.56
CA GLY A 171 -3.25 8.94 4.71
C GLY A 171 -4.13 9.99 5.38
N ALA A 172 -4.53 9.76 6.62
CA ALA A 172 -5.43 10.64 7.36
C ALA A 172 -4.76 11.94 7.81
N LEU A 173 -3.50 11.87 8.26
CA LEU A 173 -2.74 13.05 8.70
C LEU A 173 -2.16 13.84 7.52
N GLY A 174 -1.97 13.21 6.36
CA GLY A 174 -1.38 13.85 5.20
C GLY A 174 -2.14 15.08 4.72
N LEU A 175 -3.47 15.00 4.64
CA LEU A 175 -4.31 16.11 4.20
C LEU A 175 -4.25 17.33 5.14
N PRO A 176 -4.51 17.21 6.46
CA PRO A 176 -4.46 18.36 7.35
C PRO A 176 -3.04 18.91 7.51
N ILE A 177 -2.00 18.06 7.54
CA ILE A 177 -0.62 18.50 7.63
C ILE A 177 -0.23 19.29 6.38
N SER A 178 -0.57 18.79 5.18
CA SER A 178 -0.25 19.49 3.95
C SER A 178 -1.01 20.80 3.82
N ALA A 179 -2.29 20.82 4.15
CA ALA A 179 -3.07 22.06 4.15
C ALA A 179 -2.47 23.13 5.09
N ALA A 180 -2.06 22.72 6.31
CA ALA A 180 -1.40 23.62 7.26
C ALA A 180 -0.06 24.14 6.74
N ILE A 181 0.79 23.27 6.16
CA ILE A 181 2.09 23.67 5.62
C ILE A 181 1.91 24.62 4.44
N ILE A 182 0.96 24.37 3.53
CA ILE A 182 0.68 25.26 2.39
C ILE A 182 0.20 26.62 2.91
N GLN A 183 -0.68 26.64 3.90
CA GLN A 183 -1.29 27.86 4.41
C GLN A 183 -0.31 28.73 5.20
N TYR A 184 0.58 28.15 6.02
CA TYR A 184 1.41 28.88 6.97
C TYR A 184 2.89 28.99 6.58
N VAL A 185 3.37 28.13 5.66
CA VAL A 185 4.79 28.13 5.26
C VAL A 185 4.93 28.35 3.75
N SER A 186 4.83 27.31 2.97
CA SER A 186 4.81 27.35 1.50
C SER A 186 4.58 25.92 0.96
N TRP A 187 4.20 25.82 -0.30
CA TRP A 187 4.10 24.51 -0.99
C TRP A 187 5.43 23.74 -1.05
N ARG A 188 6.56 24.44 -1.15
CA ARG A 188 7.91 23.83 -1.11
C ARG A 188 8.21 23.21 0.24
N GLY A 189 7.68 23.78 1.32
CA GLY A 189 7.80 23.25 2.67
C GLY A 189 7.29 21.82 2.81
N LEU A 190 6.27 21.41 2.03
CA LEU A 190 5.78 20.03 2.00
C LEU A 190 6.88 19.03 1.66
N PHE A 191 7.62 19.33 0.60
CA PHE A 191 8.67 18.43 0.09
C PHE A 191 9.93 18.47 0.95
N TRP A 192 10.22 19.61 1.61
CA TRP A 192 11.31 19.66 2.61
C TRP A 192 10.98 18.83 3.85
N VAL A 193 9.73 18.84 4.31
CA VAL A 193 9.28 17.99 5.42
C VAL A 193 9.35 16.52 5.02
N ASP A 194 8.88 16.16 3.83
CA ASP A 194 8.96 14.79 3.29
C ASP A 194 10.42 14.31 3.16
N PHE A 195 11.30 15.17 2.64
CA PHE A 195 12.75 14.92 2.59
C PHE A 195 13.33 14.63 3.98
N ALA A 196 13.04 15.48 4.96
CA ALA A 196 13.59 15.33 6.31
C ALA A 196 13.10 14.05 6.99
N ILE A 197 11.80 13.74 6.85
CA ILE A 197 11.22 12.50 7.40
C ILE A 197 11.82 11.28 6.68
N ALA A 198 11.90 11.28 5.35
CA ALA A 198 12.46 10.17 4.58
C ALA A 198 13.94 9.92 4.91
N ALA A 199 14.74 10.99 5.04
CA ALA A 199 16.14 10.90 5.46
C ALA A 199 16.28 10.35 6.89
N LEU A 200 15.45 10.80 7.82
CA LEU A 200 15.41 10.28 9.18
C LEU A 200 15.08 8.77 9.20
N ILE A 201 14.05 8.36 8.46
CA ILE A 201 13.67 6.94 8.35
C ILE A 201 14.78 6.12 7.74
N PHE A 202 15.48 6.63 6.72
CA PHE A 202 16.66 5.98 6.14
C PHE A 202 17.74 5.71 7.21
N VAL A 203 18.07 6.71 8.00
CA VAL A 203 19.06 6.59 9.10
C VAL A 203 18.58 5.61 10.16
N LEU A 204 17.31 5.68 10.58
CA LEU A 204 16.75 4.78 11.59
C LEU A 204 16.78 3.33 11.11
N ILE A 205 16.43 3.05 9.85
CA ILE A 205 16.51 1.70 9.27
C ILE A 205 17.97 1.24 9.19
N TYR A 206 18.87 2.12 8.76
CA TYR A 206 20.29 1.79 8.64
C TYR A 206 20.91 1.43 10.00
N VAL A 207 20.58 2.16 11.06
CA VAL A 207 21.18 1.97 12.39
C VAL A 207 20.46 0.90 13.22
N LEU A 208 19.11 0.89 13.22
CA LEU A 208 18.34 0.12 14.19
C LEU A 208 17.86 -1.23 13.67
N ILE A 209 17.74 -1.43 12.35
CA ILE A 209 17.28 -2.70 11.82
C ILE A 209 18.46 -3.64 11.61
N PRO A 210 18.48 -4.82 12.26
CA PRO A 210 19.57 -5.77 12.11
C PRO A 210 19.65 -6.31 10.67
N LYS A 211 20.84 -6.75 10.27
CA LYS A 211 21.03 -7.46 9.01
C LYS A 211 20.62 -8.92 9.21
N PRO A 212 19.50 -9.39 8.66
CA PRO A 212 19.18 -10.81 8.74
C PRO A 212 20.24 -11.62 7.99
N HIS A 213 20.54 -12.81 8.48
CA HIS A 213 21.34 -13.76 7.73
C HIS A 213 20.56 -14.14 6.48
N HIS A 214 21.07 -13.75 5.33
CA HIS A 214 20.46 -14.02 4.03
C HIS A 214 21.34 -14.98 3.29
N GLU A 215 20.86 -16.17 3.02
CA GLU A 215 21.47 -17.05 2.03
C GLU A 215 21.26 -16.38 0.67
N HIS A 216 22.34 -15.89 0.08
CA HIS A 216 22.29 -15.22 -1.22
C HIS A 216 21.95 -16.28 -2.28
N ASN A 217 20.72 -16.24 -2.74
CA ASN A 217 20.33 -17.01 -3.91
C ASN A 217 20.68 -16.19 -5.16
N TYR A 218 21.85 -16.47 -5.75
CA TYR A 218 22.37 -15.79 -6.94
C TYR A 218 21.64 -16.19 -8.24
N ALA A 219 20.32 -16.29 -8.20
CA ALA A 219 19.55 -16.52 -9.40
C ALA A 219 19.53 -15.25 -10.28
N PRO A 220 19.66 -15.37 -11.61
CA PRO A 220 19.62 -14.22 -12.50
C PRO A 220 18.28 -13.50 -12.41
N PHE A 221 18.34 -12.16 -12.43
CA PHE A 221 17.13 -11.33 -12.41
C PHE A 221 16.44 -11.34 -13.77
N ASP A 222 15.11 -11.50 -13.79
CA ASP A 222 14.28 -11.49 -14.99
C ASP A 222 13.98 -10.07 -15.48
N PHE A 223 14.90 -9.50 -16.28
CA PHE A 223 14.71 -8.18 -16.89
C PHE A 223 13.57 -8.14 -17.89
N VAL A 224 13.33 -9.23 -18.63
CA VAL A 224 12.29 -9.31 -19.65
C VAL A 224 10.91 -9.40 -18.98
N GLY A 225 10.77 -10.24 -17.98
CA GLY A 225 9.56 -10.30 -17.15
C GLY A 225 9.26 -8.98 -16.44
N ALA A 226 10.30 -8.31 -15.90
CA ALA A 226 10.14 -7.00 -15.27
C ALA A 226 9.66 -5.92 -16.26
N LEU A 227 10.25 -5.87 -17.46
CA LEU A 227 9.85 -4.92 -18.52
C LEU A 227 8.43 -5.22 -19.02
N GLY A 228 8.12 -6.49 -19.27
CA GLY A 228 6.79 -6.91 -19.73
C GLY A 228 5.68 -6.55 -18.75
N LEU A 229 5.87 -6.85 -17.46
CA LEU A 229 4.93 -6.47 -16.41
C LEU A 229 4.83 -4.94 -16.28
N ALA A 230 5.96 -4.24 -16.32
CA ALA A 230 6.00 -2.78 -16.25
C ALA A 230 5.17 -2.14 -17.36
N VAL A 231 5.38 -2.55 -18.62
CA VAL A 231 4.66 -1.99 -19.77
C VAL A 231 3.17 -2.38 -19.71
N ALA A 232 2.83 -3.61 -19.34
CA ALA A 232 1.43 -4.03 -19.18
C ALA A 232 0.71 -3.17 -18.10
N LEU A 233 1.34 -2.97 -16.94
CA LEU A 233 0.78 -2.13 -15.87
C LEU A 233 0.69 -0.65 -16.28
N LEU A 234 1.70 -0.10 -16.97
CA LEU A 234 1.65 1.26 -17.49
C LEU A 234 0.50 1.44 -18.46
N CYS A 235 0.33 0.54 -19.43
CA CYS A 235 -0.78 0.60 -20.39
C CYS A 235 -2.14 0.52 -19.68
N LEU A 236 -2.28 -0.43 -18.75
CA LEU A 236 -3.53 -0.63 -18.00
C LEU A 236 -3.89 0.59 -17.17
N LEU A 237 -2.97 1.03 -16.31
CA LEU A 237 -3.23 2.11 -15.36
C LEU A 237 -3.38 3.45 -16.08
N LEU A 238 -2.57 3.71 -17.10
CA LEU A 238 -2.69 4.92 -17.91
C LEU A 238 -4.03 4.94 -18.65
N GLY A 239 -4.46 3.82 -19.23
CA GLY A 239 -5.77 3.67 -19.87
C GLY A 239 -6.92 3.96 -18.90
N ILE A 240 -6.84 3.45 -17.68
CA ILE A 240 -7.85 3.68 -16.63
C ILE A 240 -7.82 5.13 -16.16
N ILE A 241 -6.66 5.70 -15.81
CA ILE A 241 -6.54 7.05 -15.25
C ILE A 241 -6.92 8.12 -16.29
N LYS A 242 -6.51 7.93 -17.53
CA LYS A 242 -6.74 8.91 -18.62
C LYS A 242 -8.03 8.68 -19.42
N GLY A 243 -8.73 7.57 -19.17
CA GLY A 243 -9.95 7.20 -19.89
C GLY A 243 -11.02 8.29 -19.93
N SER A 244 -11.25 8.99 -18.81
CA SER A 244 -12.22 10.08 -18.74
C SER A 244 -11.76 11.34 -19.49
N SER A 245 -10.46 11.66 -19.48
CA SER A 245 -9.93 12.88 -20.10
C SER A 245 -9.61 12.72 -21.59
N TRP A 246 -9.18 11.54 -22.03
CA TRP A 246 -8.87 11.25 -23.43
C TRP A 246 -10.04 10.62 -24.18
N GLY A 247 -11.13 10.26 -23.47
CA GLY A 247 -12.29 9.58 -24.01
C GLY A 247 -12.13 8.07 -24.03
N TRP A 248 -13.06 7.36 -23.36
CA TRP A 248 -13.03 5.89 -23.20
C TRP A 248 -13.02 5.13 -24.54
N THR A 249 -13.59 5.72 -25.60
CA THR A 249 -13.67 5.14 -26.94
C THR A 249 -12.58 5.66 -27.89
N SER A 250 -11.66 6.50 -27.40
CA SER A 250 -10.58 7.03 -28.26
C SER A 250 -9.63 5.91 -28.69
N PRO A 251 -9.04 6.01 -29.90
CA PRO A 251 -8.06 5.05 -30.40
C PRO A 251 -6.87 4.88 -29.43
N SER A 252 -6.46 5.94 -28.75
CA SER A 252 -5.38 5.91 -27.76
C SER A 252 -5.73 5.03 -26.57
N ILE A 253 -6.93 5.18 -25.97
CA ILE A 253 -7.36 4.39 -24.82
C ILE A 253 -7.61 2.94 -25.22
N LEU A 254 -8.27 2.70 -26.35
CA LEU A 254 -8.48 1.35 -26.88
C LEU A 254 -7.14 0.67 -27.19
N GLY A 255 -6.18 1.40 -27.77
CA GLY A 255 -4.83 0.91 -28.01
C GLY A 255 -4.09 0.52 -26.72
N LEU A 256 -4.24 1.31 -25.66
CA LEU A 256 -3.67 1.00 -24.34
C LEU A 256 -4.28 -0.29 -23.75
N PHE A 257 -5.60 -0.48 -23.81
CA PHE A 257 -6.23 -1.71 -23.29
C PHE A 257 -5.90 -2.94 -24.14
N ILE A 258 -5.89 -2.82 -25.49
CA ILE A 258 -5.47 -3.91 -26.36
C ILE A 258 -3.99 -4.24 -26.10
N GLY A 259 -3.13 -3.24 -26.01
CA GLY A 259 -1.73 -3.40 -25.67
C GLY A 259 -1.54 -4.09 -24.32
N THR A 260 -2.34 -3.70 -23.31
CA THR A 260 -2.34 -4.38 -22.00
C THR A 260 -2.60 -5.88 -22.13
N VAL A 261 -3.65 -6.26 -22.87
CA VAL A 261 -4.00 -7.69 -23.04
C VAL A 261 -2.91 -8.44 -23.77
N ILE A 262 -2.42 -7.92 -24.90
CA ILE A 262 -1.37 -8.57 -25.70
C ILE A 262 -0.10 -8.74 -24.87
N ILE A 263 0.36 -7.67 -24.21
CA ILE A 263 1.60 -7.69 -23.43
C ILE A 263 1.45 -8.57 -22.19
N ALA A 264 0.31 -8.52 -21.48
CA ALA A 264 0.06 -9.36 -20.31
C ALA A 264 0.03 -10.86 -20.68
N VAL A 265 -0.55 -11.22 -21.83
CA VAL A 265 -0.56 -12.60 -22.34
C VAL A 265 0.86 -13.04 -22.71
N ALA A 266 1.60 -12.23 -23.48
CA ALA A 266 2.98 -12.52 -23.84
C ALA A 266 3.88 -12.64 -22.59
N TRP A 267 3.74 -11.72 -21.63
CA TRP A 267 4.41 -11.75 -20.35
C TRP A 267 4.07 -13.01 -19.54
N GLY A 268 2.79 -13.40 -19.49
CA GLY A 268 2.37 -14.61 -18.79
C GLY A 268 3.00 -15.89 -19.38
N PHE A 269 3.10 -15.97 -20.71
CA PHE A 269 3.81 -17.08 -21.35
C PHE A 269 5.31 -17.09 -21.04
N TRP A 270 5.94 -15.91 -20.98
CA TRP A 270 7.33 -15.75 -20.58
C TRP A 270 7.56 -16.23 -19.15
N GLU A 271 6.81 -15.71 -18.17
CA GLU A 271 6.91 -16.05 -16.74
C GLU A 271 6.71 -17.56 -16.47
N LEU A 272 5.81 -18.20 -17.21
CA LEU A 272 5.60 -19.65 -17.08
C LEU A 272 6.78 -20.49 -17.60
N ARG A 273 7.63 -19.93 -18.48
CA ARG A 273 8.78 -20.64 -19.08
C ARG A 273 10.10 -20.30 -18.41
N PHE A 274 10.20 -19.13 -17.81
CA PHE A 274 11.44 -18.69 -17.18
C PHE A 274 11.69 -19.45 -15.87
N THR A 275 12.96 -19.78 -15.59
CA THR A 275 13.32 -20.61 -14.42
C THR A 275 13.24 -19.85 -13.09
N ASN A 276 13.50 -18.53 -13.11
CA ASN A 276 13.43 -17.66 -11.94
C ASN A 276 12.57 -16.42 -12.25
N PRO A 277 11.26 -16.58 -12.44
CA PRO A 277 10.37 -15.52 -12.90
C PRO A 277 10.32 -14.35 -11.92
N LEU A 278 9.99 -13.16 -12.44
CA LEU A 278 9.74 -11.99 -11.59
C LEU A 278 8.57 -12.22 -10.63
N VAL A 279 7.50 -12.80 -11.16
CA VAL A 279 6.29 -13.19 -10.43
C VAL A 279 5.95 -14.64 -10.80
N ASP A 280 6.12 -15.56 -9.88
CA ASP A 280 5.80 -16.96 -10.16
C ASP A 280 4.28 -17.17 -10.28
N LEU A 281 3.79 -17.21 -11.51
CA LEU A 281 2.38 -17.42 -11.82
C LEU A 281 1.86 -18.77 -11.33
N ARG A 282 2.74 -19.77 -11.14
CA ARG A 282 2.37 -21.07 -10.58
C ARG A 282 1.99 -20.93 -9.11
N ILE A 283 2.72 -20.07 -8.38
CA ILE A 283 2.42 -19.73 -6.98
C ILE A 283 1.15 -18.87 -6.92
N ILE A 284 1.03 -17.86 -7.79
CA ILE A 284 -0.16 -16.97 -7.84
C ILE A 284 -1.44 -17.78 -8.11
N ARG A 285 -1.38 -18.85 -8.91
CA ARG A 285 -2.52 -19.73 -9.18
C ARG A 285 -2.92 -20.62 -8.01
N ARG A 286 -2.14 -20.71 -6.93
CA ARG A 286 -2.57 -21.42 -5.72
C ARG A 286 -3.86 -20.79 -5.20
N HIS A 287 -4.82 -21.63 -4.86
CA HIS A 287 -6.20 -21.21 -4.59
C HIS A 287 -6.31 -19.99 -3.63
N ASN A 288 -5.70 -20.07 -2.45
CA ASN A 288 -5.79 -18.99 -1.48
C ASN A 288 -5.07 -17.70 -1.93
N VAL A 289 -3.93 -17.84 -2.64
CA VAL A 289 -3.19 -16.69 -3.18
C VAL A 289 -4.01 -15.99 -4.26
N LEU A 290 -4.59 -16.76 -5.19
CA LEU A 290 -5.42 -16.23 -6.27
C LEU A 290 -6.65 -15.50 -5.72
N ILE A 291 -7.41 -16.17 -4.84
CA ILE A 291 -8.63 -15.58 -4.24
C ILE A 291 -8.30 -14.31 -3.47
N THR A 292 -7.19 -14.30 -2.71
CA THR A 292 -6.78 -13.11 -1.96
C THR A 292 -6.37 -11.98 -2.90
N ASN A 293 -5.67 -12.26 -4.01
CA ASN A 293 -5.31 -11.25 -5.00
C ASN A 293 -6.55 -10.65 -5.69
N ILE A 294 -7.53 -11.48 -6.04
CA ILE A 294 -8.79 -10.99 -6.58
C ILE A 294 -9.53 -10.14 -5.54
N ALA A 295 -9.67 -10.61 -4.30
CA ALA A 295 -10.30 -9.85 -3.22
C ALA A 295 -9.62 -8.50 -2.99
N SER A 296 -8.27 -8.44 -3.15
CA SER A 296 -7.50 -7.20 -2.97
C SER A 296 -7.85 -6.12 -3.99
N ILE A 297 -8.27 -6.47 -5.21
CA ILE A 297 -8.77 -5.50 -6.20
C ILE A 297 -10.03 -4.82 -5.66
N PHE A 298 -10.98 -5.60 -5.16
CA PHE A 298 -12.25 -5.09 -4.63
C PHE A 298 -12.07 -4.31 -3.33
N VAL A 299 -11.19 -4.76 -2.44
CA VAL A 299 -10.81 -4.01 -1.22
C VAL A 299 -10.15 -2.68 -1.59
N GLY A 300 -9.24 -2.68 -2.56
CA GLY A 300 -8.60 -1.46 -3.06
C GLY A 300 -9.61 -0.48 -3.66
N PHE A 301 -10.57 -0.97 -4.42
CA PHE A 301 -11.67 -0.17 -4.94
C PHE A 301 -12.47 0.48 -3.80
N ALA A 302 -12.97 -0.32 -2.86
CA ALA A 302 -13.78 0.17 -1.76
C ALA A 302 -13.02 1.20 -0.92
N MET A 303 -11.78 0.91 -0.52
CA MET A 303 -10.95 1.84 0.23
C MET A 303 -10.82 3.21 -0.45
N TYR A 304 -10.53 3.21 -1.77
CA TYR A 304 -10.27 4.44 -2.49
C TYR A 304 -11.54 5.25 -2.80
N ALA A 305 -12.66 4.59 -3.06
CA ALA A 305 -13.95 5.24 -3.24
C ALA A 305 -14.34 6.10 -2.02
N GLN A 306 -14.10 5.61 -0.79
CA GLN A 306 -14.31 6.38 0.44
C GLN A 306 -13.44 7.64 0.46
N SER A 307 -12.16 7.51 0.10
CA SER A 307 -11.20 8.60 0.08
C SER A 307 -11.49 9.66 -0.99
N LEU A 308 -12.28 9.31 -2.03
CA LEU A 308 -12.70 10.26 -3.06
C LEU A 308 -14.02 10.95 -2.72
N ILE A 309 -14.99 10.18 -2.23
CA ILE A 309 -16.38 10.66 -2.09
C ILE A 309 -16.54 11.56 -0.86
N LEU A 310 -16.04 11.12 0.32
CA LEU A 310 -16.29 11.82 1.57
C LEU A 310 -15.64 13.20 1.63
N PRO A 311 -14.37 13.40 1.23
CA PRO A 311 -13.77 14.73 1.19
C PRO A 311 -14.53 15.70 0.27
N GLN A 312 -14.90 15.26 -0.94
CA GLN A 312 -15.66 16.10 -1.88
C GLN A 312 -17.00 16.55 -1.31
N LEU A 313 -17.73 15.64 -0.65
CA LEU A 313 -19.01 15.97 -0.01
C LEU A 313 -18.86 16.96 1.15
N MET A 314 -17.78 16.83 1.95
CA MET A 314 -17.46 17.73 3.06
C MET A 314 -17.07 19.14 2.58
N GLU A 315 -16.35 19.25 1.46
CA GLU A 315 -15.86 20.53 0.92
C GLU A 315 -16.91 21.28 0.09
N LEU A 316 -17.92 20.58 -0.46
CA LEU A 316 -18.95 21.22 -1.25
C LEU A 316 -19.64 22.35 -0.46
N PRO A 317 -19.86 23.53 -1.11
CA PRO A 317 -20.50 24.65 -0.45
C PRO A 317 -21.87 24.29 0.12
N SER A 318 -22.19 24.79 1.31
CA SER A 318 -23.51 24.58 1.96
C SER A 318 -24.66 25.19 1.14
N SER A 319 -24.36 26.15 0.25
CA SER A 319 -25.36 26.71 -0.68
C SER A 319 -25.94 25.70 -1.66
N THR A 320 -25.35 24.51 -1.81
CA THR A 320 -25.90 23.39 -2.61
C THR A 320 -27.05 22.66 -1.93
N GLY A 321 -27.28 22.89 -0.64
CA GLY A 321 -28.31 22.24 0.18
C GLY A 321 -27.91 20.86 0.74
N TYR A 322 -26.78 20.30 0.34
CA TYR A 322 -26.24 19.01 0.82
C TYR A 322 -24.74 19.04 1.10
N GLY A 323 -24.01 20.01 0.56
CA GLY A 323 -22.60 20.21 0.88
C GLY A 323 -22.43 20.71 2.32
N LEU A 324 -21.31 20.35 2.96
CA LEU A 324 -21.05 20.65 4.37
C LEU A 324 -20.17 21.90 4.55
N GLY A 325 -19.69 22.52 3.46
CA GLY A 325 -19.00 23.81 3.45
C GLY A 325 -17.69 23.84 4.22
N GLN A 326 -17.02 22.70 4.41
CA GLN A 326 -15.78 22.64 5.14
C GLN A 326 -14.60 23.14 4.29
N THR A 327 -13.69 23.86 4.94
CA THR A 327 -12.39 24.16 4.33
C THR A 327 -11.56 22.87 4.24
N MET A 328 -10.56 22.85 3.34
CA MET A 328 -9.67 21.70 3.18
C MET A 328 -9.01 21.28 4.52
N LEU A 329 -8.58 22.24 5.35
CA LEU A 329 -8.01 21.94 6.66
C LEU A 329 -9.05 21.32 7.60
N GLN A 330 -10.26 21.89 7.66
CA GLN A 330 -11.36 21.34 8.48
C GLN A 330 -11.74 19.93 8.02
N MET A 331 -11.91 19.72 6.71
CA MET A 331 -12.18 18.39 6.13
C MET A 331 -11.08 17.39 6.52
N GLY A 332 -9.82 17.77 6.39
CA GLY A 332 -8.70 16.93 6.82
C GLY A 332 -8.75 16.57 8.30
N LEU A 333 -9.09 17.52 9.18
CA LEU A 333 -9.26 17.29 10.62
C LEU A 333 -10.44 16.34 10.91
N TRP A 334 -11.57 16.48 10.21
CA TRP A 334 -12.72 15.59 10.34
C TRP A 334 -12.44 14.17 9.82
N MET A 335 -11.56 14.03 8.84
CA MET A 335 -11.14 12.73 8.32
C MET A 335 -10.03 12.07 9.16
N ALA A 336 -9.24 12.83 9.91
CA ALA A 336 -8.12 12.30 10.70
C ALA A 336 -8.50 11.17 11.70
N PRO A 337 -9.65 11.21 12.41
CA PRO A 337 -10.05 10.13 13.30
C PRO A 337 -10.13 8.76 12.61
N SER A 338 -10.42 8.73 11.31
CA SER A 338 -10.54 7.48 10.55
C SER A 338 -9.22 6.70 10.45
N GLY A 339 -8.08 7.39 10.32
CA GLY A 339 -6.77 6.75 10.33
C GLY A 339 -6.39 6.19 11.70
N PHE A 340 -6.72 6.91 12.77
CA PHE A 340 -6.53 6.41 14.14
C PHE A 340 -7.45 5.20 14.42
N ALA A 341 -8.69 5.23 13.95
CA ALA A 341 -9.63 4.11 14.05
C ALA A 341 -9.09 2.86 13.33
N MET A 342 -8.52 3.03 12.13
CA MET A 342 -7.85 1.96 11.38
C MET A 342 -6.72 1.32 12.19
N MET A 343 -5.88 2.14 12.84
CA MET A 343 -4.77 1.63 13.65
C MET A 343 -5.25 0.97 14.95
N ALA A 344 -6.21 1.57 15.64
CA ALA A 344 -6.71 1.07 16.91
C ALA A 344 -7.26 -0.36 16.80
N VAL A 345 -7.92 -0.70 15.68
CA VAL A 345 -8.48 -2.03 15.47
C VAL A 345 -7.48 -3.05 14.92
N SER A 346 -6.27 -2.64 14.57
CA SER A 346 -5.27 -3.57 14.03
C SER A 346 -4.92 -4.70 15.01
N SER A 347 -4.79 -4.38 16.29
CA SER A 347 -4.55 -5.37 17.35
C SER A 347 -5.69 -6.36 17.51
N LEU A 348 -6.94 -5.90 17.36
CA LEU A 348 -8.13 -6.76 17.38
C LEU A 348 -8.16 -7.66 16.14
N GLY A 349 -7.85 -7.11 14.97
CA GLY A 349 -7.72 -7.86 13.72
C GLY A 349 -6.67 -8.98 13.82
N ALA A 350 -5.52 -8.70 14.43
CA ALA A 350 -4.49 -9.71 14.69
C ALA A 350 -5.01 -10.83 15.61
N LYS A 351 -5.72 -10.50 16.70
CA LYS A 351 -6.33 -11.49 17.59
C LYS A 351 -7.38 -12.34 16.89
N ILE A 352 -8.21 -11.75 16.04
CA ILE A 352 -9.21 -12.48 15.24
C ILE A 352 -8.49 -13.40 14.25
N THR A 353 -7.43 -12.92 13.61
CA THR A 353 -6.60 -13.71 12.68
C THR A 353 -5.97 -14.92 13.36
N THR A 354 -5.43 -14.77 14.56
CA THR A 354 -4.83 -15.90 15.31
C THR A 354 -5.89 -16.90 15.82
N LYS A 355 -7.06 -16.43 16.24
CA LYS A 355 -8.11 -17.28 16.82
C LYS A 355 -9.02 -17.93 15.75
N TYR A 356 -9.41 -17.19 14.73
CA TYR A 356 -10.41 -17.61 13.74
C TYR A 356 -9.87 -17.69 12.30
N GLY A 357 -8.60 -17.36 12.11
CA GLY A 357 -7.93 -17.38 10.80
C GLY A 357 -8.07 -16.07 10.01
N ALA A 358 -7.10 -15.84 9.13
CA ALA A 358 -7.02 -14.62 8.31
C ALA A 358 -8.19 -14.48 7.32
N LYS A 359 -8.78 -15.58 6.85
CA LYS A 359 -10.00 -15.59 6.04
C LYS A 359 -11.15 -14.87 6.76
N THR A 360 -11.41 -15.23 8.02
CA THR A 360 -12.50 -14.63 8.82
C THR A 360 -12.25 -13.14 9.02
N THR A 361 -11.00 -12.75 9.29
CA THR A 361 -10.62 -11.34 9.46
C THR A 361 -10.87 -10.54 8.17
N LEU A 362 -10.54 -11.10 7.00
CA LEU A 362 -10.77 -10.43 5.71
C LEU A 362 -12.27 -10.24 5.42
N ILE A 363 -13.08 -11.28 5.66
CA ILE A 363 -14.54 -11.20 5.50
C ILE A 363 -15.13 -10.16 6.45
N SER A 364 -14.75 -10.19 7.74
CA SER A 364 -15.23 -9.22 8.72
C SER A 364 -14.84 -7.79 8.32
N GLY A 365 -13.60 -7.58 7.83
CA GLY A 365 -13.15 -6.30 7.33
C GLY A 365 -14.00 -5.79 6.17
N ALA A 366 -14.29 -6.63 5.18
CA ALA A 366 -15.12 -6.28 4.05
C ALA A 366 -16.56 -5.91 4.46
N LEU A 367 -17.15 -6.65 5.40
CA LEU A 367 -18.50 -6.34 5.92
C LEU A 367 -18.53 -5.04 6.72
N ILE A 368 -17.52 -4.79 7.55
CA ILE A 368 -17.39 -3.52 8.29
C ILE A 368 -17.26 -2.34 7.31
N MET A 369 -16.47 -2.49 6.22
CA MET A 369 -16.40 -1.47 5.17
C MET A 369 -17.77 -1.23 4.54
N ALA A 370 -18.52 -2.28 4.21
CA ALA A 370 -19.86 -2.16 3.65
C ALA A 370 -20.82 -1.44 4.61
N CYS A 371 -20.75 -1.73 5.92
CA CYS A 371 -21.53 -1.02 6.96
C CYS A 371 -21.15 0.47 7.00
N GLY A 372 -19.86 0.82 6.92
CA GLY A 372 -19.39 2.20 6.85
C GLY A 372 -19.99 2.96 5.66
N TYR A 373 -20.02 2.33 4.48
CA TYR A 373 -20.66 2.90 3.29
C TYR A 373 -22.16 3.05 3.42
N GLY A 374 -22.85 2.02 3.93
CA GLY A 374 -24.28 2.07 4.18
C GLY A 374 -24.66 3.21 5.13
N LEU A 375 -23.91 3.35 6.22
CA LEU A 375 -24.10 4.45 7.16
C LEU A 375 -23.82 5.80 6.49
N ALA A 376 -22.72 5.96 5.74
CA ALA A 376 -22.42 7.20 5.04
C ALA A 376 -23.54 7.62 4.10
N ALA A 377 -24.16 6.69 3.37
CA ALA A 377 -25.28 6.96 2.46
C ALA A 377 -26.56 7.41 3.20
N LEU A 378 -26.73 7.03 4.47
CA LEU A 378 -27.86 7.45 5.31
C LEU A 378 -27.64 8.82 5.96
N VAL A 379 -26.40 9.13 6.34
CA VAL A 379 -26.05 10.32 7.15
C VAL A 379 -25.31 11.40 6.35
N MET A 380 -25.51 11.48 5.04
CA MET A 380 -24.79 12.37 4.12
C MET A 380 -24.81 13.85 4.54
N HIS A 381 -25.84 14.29 5.24
CA HIS A 381 -26.03 15.68 5.68
C HIS A 381 -25.40 15.99 7.05
N SER A 382 -24.77 15.00 7.70
CA SER A 382 -24.17 15.14 9.04
C SER A 382 -22.67 14.99 9.00
N LEU A 383 -21.94 16.03 9.35
CA LEU A 383 -20.49 16.02 9.43
C LEU A 383 -19.98 14.95 10.42
N ILE A 384 -20.58 14.92 11.62
CA ILE A 384 -20.28 13.91 12.64
C ILE A 384 -20.64 12.50 12.13
N GLY A 385 -21.80 12.35 11.48
CA GLY A 385 -22.25 11.10 10.91
C GLY A 385 -21.26 10.56 9.85
N LEU A 386 -20.81 11.41 8.94
CA LEU A 386 -19.81 11.04 7.92
C LEU A 386 -18.45 10.68 8.54
N THR A 387 -18.04 11.39 9.59
CA THR A 387 -16.81 11.06 10.33
C THR A 387 -16.90 9.68 10.99
N ILE A 388 -18.03 9.36 11.64
CA ILE A 388 -18.27 8.04 12.23
C ILE A 388 -18.29 6.97 11.13
N ALA A 389 -19.00 7.20 10.02
CA ALA A 389 -19.05 6.29 8.89
C ALA A 389 -17.65 6.05 8.29
N SER A 390 -16.85 7.11 8.17
CA SER A 390 -15.45 7.03 7.74
C SER A 390 -14.59 6.21 8.70
N CYS A 391 -14.75 6.39 10.00
CA CYS A 391 -14.07 5.56 11.01
C CYS A 391 -14.42 4.08 10.86
N ILE A 392 -15.72 3.75 10.72
CA ILE A 392 -16.18 2.37 10.55
C ILE A 392 -15.59 1.76 9.27
N GLY A 393 -15.65 2.45 8.13
CA GLY A 393 -15.07 1.97 6.88
C GLY A 393 -13.56 1.75 6.98
N SER A 394 -12.85 2.67 7.63
CA SER A 394 -11.40 2.56 7.84
C SER A 394 -11.02 1.44 8.82
N MET A 395 -11.85 1.14 9.82
CA MET A 395 -11.67 -0.06 10.66
C MET A 395 -11.74 -1.33 9.82
N GLY A 396 -12.70 -1.42 8.88
CA GLY A 396 -12.79 -2.54 7.94
C GLY A 396 -11.54 -2.66 7.06
N THR A 397 -11.02 -1.53 6.57
CA THR A 397 -9.76 -1.49 5.82
C THR A 397 -8.59 -1.99 6.65
N GLY A 398 -8.51 -1.63 7.94
CA GLY A 398 -7.48 -2.10 8.87
C GLY A 398 -7.48 -3.63 9.03
N PHE A 399 -8.64 -4.26 9.15
CA PHE A 399 -8.78 -5.71 9.17
C PHE A 399 -8.32 -6.36 7.86
N ALA A 400 -8.75 -5.83 6.72
CA ALA A 400 -8.37 -6.35 5.42
C ALA A 400 -6.85 -6.27 5.19
N PHE A 401 -6.22 -5.15 5.55
CA PHE A 401 -4.79 -4.93 5.39
C PHE A 401 -3.92 -5.82 6.29
N GLY A 402 -4.40 -6.20 7.47
CA GLY A 402 -3.73 -7.18 8.31
C GLY A 402 -3.89 -8.62 7.80
N ALA A 403 -5.07 -8.94 7.25
CA ALA A 403 -5.41 -10.29 6.81
C ALA A 403 -4.80 -10.67 5.46
N MET A 404 -4.81 -9.77 4.46
CA MET A 404 -4.34 -10.05 3.10
C MET A 404 -2.87 -10.48 3.04
N PRO A 405 -1.90 -9.74 3.62
CA PRO A 405 -0.51 -10.20 3.64
C PRO A 405 -0.35 -11.55 4.33
N THR A 406 -1.07 -11.80 5.42
CA THR A 406 -1.02 -13.08 6.14
C THR A 406 -1.51 -14.23 5.26
N LEU A 407 -2.62 -14.06 4.53
CA LEU A 407 -3.14 -15.07 3.59
C LEU A 407 -2.16 -15.36 2.46
N ILE A 408 -1.53 -14.32 1.91
CA ILE A 408 -0.52 -14.47 0.84
C ILE A 408 0.71 -15.20 1.38
N MET A 409 1.29 -14.72 2.48
CA MET A 409 2.56 -15.23 3.01
C MET A 409 2.45 -16.66 3.54
N ASN A 410 1.27 -17.09 4.00
CA ASN A 410 1.01 -18.47 4.38
C ASN A 410 0.86 -19.43 3.17
N GLY A 411 0.56 -18.90 1.99
CA GLY A 411 0.38 -19.67 0.76
C GLY A 411 1.64 -19.82 -0.09
N VAL A 412 2.75 -19.14 0.26
CA VAL A 412 3.96 -19.03 -0.58
C VAL A 412 5.22 -19.46 0.18
N PRO A 413 6.27 -19.94 -0.54
CA PRO A 413 7.58 -20.23 0.07
C PRO A 413 8.24 -18.98 0.65
N ALA A 414 9.19 -19.16 1.57
CA ALA A 414 9.93 -18.07 2.20
C ALA A 414 10.68 -17.20 1.17
N SER A 415 11.19 -17.82 0.10
CA SER A 415 11.90 -17.15 -1.01
C SER A 415 11.03 -16.27 -1.91
N GLU A 416 9.70 -16.32 -1.80
CA GLU A 416 8.77 -15.60 -2.66
C GLU A 416 7.80 -14.68 -1.87
N LYS A 417 8.06 -14.47 -0.58
CA LYS A 417 7.16 -13.70 0.29
C LYS A 417 7.11 -12.22 -0.09
N ALA A 418 8.25 -11.59 -0.38
CA ALA A 418 8.27 -10.18 -0.71
C ALA A 418 7.68 -9.93 -2.11
N SER A 419 8.01 -10.75 -3.11
CA SER A 419 7.47 -10.61 -4.45
C SER A 419 5.97 -10.85 -4.49
N SER A 420 5.47 -11.91 -3.82
CA SER A 420 4.03 -12.21 -3.76
C SER A 420 3.23 -11.14 -3.00
N ASN A 421 3.76 -10.60 -1.91
CA ASN A 421 3.11 -9.51 -1.15
C ASN A 421 3.13 -8.19 -1.94
N SER A 422 4.21 -7.92 -2.66
CA SER A 422 4.30 -6.78 -3.57
C SER A 422 3.29 -6.89 -4.72
N PHE A 423 3.15 -8.08 -5.32
CA PHE A 423 2.15 -8.34 -6.35
C PHE A 423 0.71 -8.16 -5.82
N ASN A 424 0.43 -8.62 -4.60
CA ASN A 424 -0.86 -8.36 -3.95
C ASN A 424 -1.14 -6.86 -3.79
N THR A 425 -0.12 -6.07 -3.49
CA THR A 425 -0.25 -4.61 -3.42
C THR A 425 -0.53 -3.98 -4.80
N VAL A 426 0.05 -4.53 -5.87
CA VAL A 426 -0.29 -4.13 -7.26
C VAL A 426 -1.76 -4.42 -7.59
N MET A 427 -2.26 -5.61 -7.22
CA MET A 427 -3.70 -5.93 -7.41
C MET A 427 -4.60 -4.92 -6.71
N ARG A 428 -4.25 -4.52 -5.49
CA ARG A 428 -4.94 -3.46 -4.75
C ARG A 428 -4.85 -2.11 -5.47
N SER A 429 -3.69 -1.77 -6.04
CA SER A 429 -3.49 -0.52 -6.81
C SER A 429 -4.32 -0.50 -8.09
N ILE A 430 -4.51 -1.63 -8.76
CA ILE A 430 -5.46 -1.73 -9.88
C ILE A 430 -6.87 -1.41 -9.39
N GLY A 431 -7.29 -1.97 -8.25
CA GLY A 431 -8.58 -1.67 -7.64
C GLY A 431 -8.78 -0.18 -7.34
N THR A 432 -7.76 0.49 -6.77
CA THR A 432 -7.82 1.94 -6.51
C THR A 432 -7.94 2.76 -7.80
N SER A 433 -7.25 2.36 -8.86
CA SER A 433 -7.31 3.04 -10.16
C SER A 433 -8.69 2.87 -10.83
N VAL A 434 -9.25 1.65 -10.78
CA VAL A 434 -10.60 1.38 -11.29
C VAL A 434 -11.63 2.19 -10.48
N SER A 435 -11.49 2.26 -9.15
CA SER A 435 -12.34 3.07 -8.29
C SER A 435 -12.33 4.53 -8.68
N SER A 436 -11.14 5.10 -8.90
CA SER A 436 -10.98 6.49 -9.33
C SER A 436 -11.79 6.78 -10.61
N ALA A 437 -11.66 5.91 -11.61
CA ALA A 437 -12.36 6.06 -12.88
C ALA A 437 -13.88 5.90 -12.76
N VAL A 438 -14.32 4.87 -12.04
CA VAL A 438 -15.76 4.58 -11.88
C VAL A 438 -16.46 5.66 -11.05
N ILE A 439 -15.87 6.04 -9.91
CA ILE A 439 -16.45 7.08 -9.05
C ILE A 439 -16.46 8.42 -9.77
N ALA A 440 -15.39 8.80 -10.47
CA ALA A 440 -15.36 10.02 -11.29
C ALA A 440 -16.46 10.00 -12.37
N ALA A 441 -16.66 8.87 -13.06
CA ALA A 441 -17.72 8.72 -14.06
C ALA A 441 -19.12 8.84 -13.46
N ILE A 442 -19.39 8.23 -12.30
CA ILE A 442 -20.66 8.34 -11.58
C ILE A 442 -20.93 9.81 -11.20
N LEU A 443 -19.95 10.48 -10.59
CA LEU A 443 -20.10 11.85 -10.13
C LEU A 443 -20.27 12.83 -11.31
N ALA A 444 -19.49 12.66 -12.38
CA ALA A 444 -19.61 13.49 -13.58
C ALA A 444 -20.94 13.25 -14.34
N GLY A 445 -21.34 12.00 -14.51
CA GLY A 445 -22.58 11.63 -15.21
C GLY A 445 -23.87 12.04 -14.50
N THR A 446 -23.78 12.38 -13.19
CA THR A 446 -24.92 12.84 -12.37
C THR A 446 -24.75 14.29 -11.92
N SER A 447 -23.87 15.05 -12.55
CA SER A 447 -23.61 16.44 -12.19
C SER A 447 -24.77 17.37 -12.56
N ILE A 448 -24.94 18.43 -11.78
CA ILE A 448 -25.91 19.50 -11.98
C ILE A 448 -25.19 20.84 -12.15
N ALA A 449 -25.73 21.70 -12.98
CA ALA A 449 -25.18 23.04 -13.14
C ALA A 449 -25.70 23.96 -12.02
N VAL A 450 -24.79 24.46 -11.18
CA VAL A 450 -25.10 25.43 -10.12
C VAL A 450 -24.23 26.66 -10.33
N LYS A 451 -24.86 27.80 -10.58
CA LYS A 451 -24.15 29.09 -10.83
C LYS A 451 -23.05 29.01 -11.91
N GLY A 452 -23.28 28.23 -12.98
CA GLY A 452 -22.32 28.09 -14.09
C GLY A 452 -21.17 27.09 -13.83
N THR A 453 -21.12 26.45 -12.67
CA THR A 453 -20.17 25.35 -12.37
C THR A 453 -20.91 24.01 -12.32
N SER A 454 -20.32 22.98 -12.91
CA SER A 454 -20.85 21.60 -12.83
C SER A 454 -20.41 20.97 -11.51
N ILE A 455 -21.34 20.61 -10.66
CA ILE A 455 -21.07 19.94 -9.39
C ILE A 455 -21.82 18.60 -9.30
N PRO A 456 -21.26 17.57 -8.67
CA PRO A 456 -21.94 16.28 -8.49
C PRO A 456 -23.22 16.43 -7.68
N SER A 457 -24.29 15.76 -8.09
CA SER A 457 -25.59 15.78 -7.37
C SER A 457 -25.57 14.88 -6.12
N VAL A 458 -26.54 15.09 -5.22
CA VAL A 458 -26.81 14.18 -4.06
C VAL A 458 -26.96 12.73 -4.52
N THR A 459 -27.67 12.52 -5.65
CA THR A 459 -27.88 11.19 -6.23
C THR A 459 -26.55 10.58 -6.65
N GLY A 460 -25.63 11.37 -7.24
CA GLY A 460 -24.29 10.92 -7.64
C GLY A 460 -23.46 10.46 -6.44
N PHE A 461 -23.45 11.25 -5.36
CA PHE A 461 -22.76 10.85 -4.14
C PHE A 461 -23.36 9.58 -3.53
N ARG A 462 -24.70 9.48 -3.46
CA ARG A 462 -25.37 8.27 -2.96
C ARG A 462 -25.07 7.05 -3.82
N MET A 463 -25.11 7.18 -5.15
CA MET A 463 -24.74 6.08 -6.06
C MET A 463 -23.28 5.66 -5.89
N GLY A 464 -22.35 6.60 -5.73
CA GLY A 464 -20.95 6.30 -5.45
C GLY A 464 -20.74 5.54 -4.14
N LEU A 465 -21.43 5.97 -3.06
CA LEU A 465 -21.40 5.28 -1.76
C LEU A 465 -22.00 3.87 -1.84
N LEU A 466 -23.14 3.70 -2.53
CA LEU A 466 -23.75 2.38 -2.74
C LEU A 466 -22.91 1.47 -3.61
N ALA A 467 -22.22 2.01 -4.64
CA ALA A 467 -21.27 1.26 -5.43
C ALA A 467 -20.09 0.77 -4.57
N GLY A 468 -19.53 1.64 -3.71
CA GLY A 468 -18.50 1.26 -2.72
C GLY A 468 -18.99 0.16 -1.77
N CYS A 469 -20.23 0.26 -1.28
CA CYS A 469 -20.88 -0.75 -0.44
C CYS A 469 -20.98 -2.10 -1.16
N ALA A 470 -21.52 -2.11 -2.37
CA ALA A 470 -21.68 -3.32 -3.17
C ALA A 470 -20.33 -4.00 -3.45
N VAL A 471 -19.33 -3.22 -3.80
CA VAL A 471 -17.96 -3.73 -4.06
C VAL A 471 -17.32 -4.29 -2.78
N ALA A 472 -17.54 -3.66 -1.63
CA ALA A 472 -17.06 -4.20 -0.34
C ALA A 472 -17.74 -5.53 0.01
N ILE A 473 -19.05 -5.68 -0.25
CA ILE A 473 -19.76 -6.96 -0.08
C ILE A 473 -19.18 -8.03 -1.02
N VAL A 474 -18.94 -7.69 -2.29
CA VAL A 474 -18.33 -8.61 -3.26
C VAL A 474 -16.94 -9.03 -2.80
N ALA A 475 -16.13 -8.12 -2.24
CA ALA A 475 -14.84 -8.46 -1.64
C ALA A 475 -14.98 -9.52 -0.54
N GLY A 476 -15.99 -9.37 0.35
CA GLY A 476 -16.30 -10.33 1.41
C GLY A 476 -16.73 -11.69 0.87
N ILE A 477 -17.58 -11.71 -0.16
CA ILE A 477 -18.01 -12.95 -0.84
C ILE A 477 -16.82 -13.66 -1.48
N ILE A 478 -15.97 -12.93 -2.21
CA ILE A 478 -14.75 -13.51 -2.81
C ILE A 478 -13.84 -14.06 -1.71
N ALA A 479 -13.62 -13.30 -0.63
CA ALA A 479 -12.82 -13.75 0.50
C ALA A 479 -13.36 -15.05 1.14
N ALA A 480 -14.67 -15.29 1.08
CA ALA A 480 -15.29 -16.51 1.61
C ALA A 480 -14.88 -17.78 0.84
N PHE A 481 -14.41 -17.66 -0.41
CA PHE A 481 -13.89 -18.79 -1.17
C PHE A 481 -12.48 -19.21 -0.76
N ASN A 482 -11.75 -18.44 0.05
CA ASN A 482 -10.49 -18.92 0.62
C ASN A 482 -10.72 -20.21 1.41
N ARG A 483 -9.82 -21.17 1.28
CA ARG A 483 -9.83 -22.40 2.09
C ARG A 483 -9.27 -22.11 3.47
N LYS A 484 -9.75 -22.83 4.49
CA LYS A 484 -9.23 -22.75 5.85
C LYS A 484 -7.81 -23.26 5.95
#